data_cb654378423130657b4b1869af101ef6
#
_entry.id   cb654378423130657b4b1869af101ef6
#
_cell.length_a   1.000
_cell.length_b   1.000
_cell.length_c   1.000
_cell.angle_alpha   90.00
_cell.angle_beta   90.00
_cell.angle_gamma   90.00
#
_symmetry.space_group_name_H-M   'P 1'
#
loop_
_entity.id
_entity.type
_entity.pdbx_description
1 polymer ?
#
loop_
_entity_poly.entity_id
_entity_poly.type
_entity_poly.pdbx_seq_one_letter_code
_entity_poly.pdbx_strand_id
1 'polypeptide(L)'
;MKKLLPLVAMMAVAPHAAFAHPHVFADARLEIVAGADGNIAELHNVWRFDEVFSSSVLMDFDKNTNLKLDPEELAEVGKTVLTSLEEFGYYTTLSDNGKPVQVTKPDVINVDYKDGQLLMFFAIKPATPMPLKGKLTFGVYDPTLYASIDFPSDKDVVLMGDFGRCKGAVVRPDPDTVIAENKSTLTDAFFNDPTGTDMSKLFATRMEVTCK
;
A
#
# COMPACT_ATOMS: atom_id res chain seq x y z
N MET A 1 -71.05 7.53 9.02
CA MET A 1 -70.03 6.88 8.22
C MET A 1 -68.67 7.55 8.53
N LYS A 2 -67.81 6.94 9.40
CA LYS A 2 -66.52 7.48 9.81
C LYS A 2 -65.44 6.97 8.82
N LYS A 3 -64.85 7.90 8.07
CA LYS A 3 -63.75 7.59 7.12
C LYS A 3 -62.45 7.43 7.95
N LEU A 4 -61.89 6.22 8.04
CA LEU A 4 -60.53 5.95 8.53
C LEU A 4 -59.57 6.35 7.42
N LEU A 5 -58.69 7.33 7.69
CA LEU A 5 -57.51 7.59 6.87
C LEU A 5 -56.39 6.56 7.25
N PRO A 6 -55.79 5.93 6.27
CA PRO A 6 -54.60 5.10 6.56
C PRO A 6 -53.38 5.98 6.90
N LEU A 7 -52.83 5.76 8.07
CA LEU A 7 -51.56 6.36 8.50
C LEU A 7 -50.43 5.62 7.76
N VAL A 8 -49.86 6.24 6.71
CA VAL A 8 -48.66 5.73 6.02
C VAL A 8 -47.46 6.04 6.92
N ALA A 9 -46.94 5.03 7.59
CA ALA A 9 -45.68 5.13 8.31
C ALA A 9 -44.54 5.25 7.30
N MET A 10 -43.99 6.45 7.16
CA MET A 10 -42.80 6.73 6.36
C MET A 10 -41.58 6.19 7.14
N MET A 11 -41.11 4.98 6.78
CA MET A 11 -39.85 4.45 7.30
C MET A 11 -38.71 5.36 6.84
N ALA A 12 -38.15 6.15 7.75
CA ALA A 12 -36.93 6.90 7.53
C ALA A 12 -35.77 5.88 7.42
N VAL A 13 -35.30 5.61 6.19
CA VAL A 13 -34.05 4.91 5.95
C VAL A 13 -32.95 5.88 6.30
N ALA A 14 -32.30 5.67 7.45
CA ALA A 14 -31.11 6.43 7.81
C ALA A 14 -30.01 6.10 6.78
N PRO A 15 -29.36 7.11 6.16
CA PRO A 15 -28.23 6.84 5.31
C PRO A 15 -27.11 6.21 6.17
N HIS A 16 -26.75 4.98 5.85
CA HIS A 16 -25.53 4.40 6.40
C HIS A 16 -24.36 5.11 5.74
N ALA A 17 -23.46 5.68 6.53
CA ALA A 17 -22.20 6.20 6.02
C ALA A 17 -21.45 5.05 5.33
N ALA A 18 -21.40 5.06 4.02
CA ALA A 18 -20.54 4.16 3.27
C ALA A 18 -19.12 4.74 3.38
N PHE A 19 -18.20 4.00 3.98
CA PHE A 19 -16.78 4.35 3.94
C PHE A 19 -16.36 4.32 2.47
N ALA A 20 -15.85 5.45 1.97
CA ALA A 20 -15.52 5.61 0.55
C ALA A 20 -14.13 5.05 0.20
N HIS A 21 -13.31 4.70 1.17
CA HIS A 21 -11.94 4.20 1.00
C HIS A 21 -11.73 2.84 1.69
N PRO A 22 -10.84 1.97 1.15
CA PRO A 22 -10.05 2.07 -0.09
C PRO A 22 -10.84 1.68 -1.36
N HIS A 23 -10.35 2.13 -2.53
CA HIS A 23 -10.91 1.81 -3.86
C HIS A 23 -10.12 0.76 -4.63
N VAL A 24 -8.86 0.55 -4.25
CA VAL A 24 -7.91 -0.38 -4.87
C VAL A 24 -7.37 -1.32 -3.81
N PHE A 25 -7.26 -2.60 -4.13
CA PHE A 25 -6.67 -3.59 -3.23
C PHE A 25 -5.50 -4.27 -3.92
N ALA A 26 -4.39 -4.42 -3.19
CA ALA A 26 -3.22 -5.12 -3.70
C ALA A 26 -2.57 -6.00 -2.63
N ASP A 27 -2.28 -7.22 -3.01
CA ASP A 27 -1.39 -8.11 -2.28
C ASP A 27 0.06 -7.72 -2.56
N ALA A 28 0.81 -7.39 -1.52
CA ALA A 28 2.22 -7.02 -1.62
C ALA A 28 3.16 -8.14 -1.19
N ARG A 29 4.35 -8.15 -1.80
CA ARG A 29 5.53 -8.82 -1.30
C ARG A 29 6.69 -7.82 -1.27
N LEU A 30 7.42 -7.79 -0.16
CA LEU A 30 8.58 -6.92 0.05
C LEU A 30 9.82 -7.75 0.38
N GLU A 31 10.86 -7.62 -0.41
CA GLU A 31 12.17 -8.19 -0.11
C GLU A 31 13.13 -7.07 0.27
N ILE A 32 13.67 -7.13 1.47
CA ILE A 32 14.60 -6.13 2.03
C ILE A 32 15.99 -6.73 1.90
N VAL A 33 16.83 -6.12 1.07
CA VAL A 33 18.14 -6.68 0.69
C VAL A 33 19.26 -5.98 1.47
N ALA A 34 20.02 -6.78 2.22
CA ALA A 34 21.25 -6.31 2.87
C ALA A 34 22.40 -6.29 1.87
N GLY A 35 23.13 -5.18 1.81
CA GLY A 35 24.35 -5.03 1.03
C GLY A 35 25.56 -5.64 1.74
N ALA A 36 26.60 -5.96 0.97
CA ALA A 36 27.87 -6.46 1.49
C ALA A 36 28.63 -5.42 2.34
N ASP A 37 28.25 -4.15 2.23
CA ASP A 37 28.80 -3.03 2.99
C ASP A 37 28.15 -2.84 4.38
N GLY A 38 27.20 -3.70 4.74
CA GLY A 38 26.47 -3.64 6.00
C GLY A 38 25.36 -2.58 6.05
N ASN A 39 24.93 -2.07 4.89
CA ASN A 39 23.79 -1.19 4.75
C ASN A 39 22.62 -1.94 4.09
N ILE A 40 21.42 -1.36 4.14
CA ILE A 40 20.31 -1.76 3.25
C ILE A 40 20.68 -1.33 1.83
N ALA A 41 20.75 -2.29 0.91
CA ALA A 41 21.09 -2.04 -0.49
C ALA A 41 19.88 -1.56 -1.29
N GLU A 42 18.79 -2.32 -1.22
CA GLU A 42 17.56 -2.03 -1.96
C GLU A 42 16.36 -2.79 -1.37
N LEU A 43 15.17 -2.41 -1.80
CA LEU A 43 13.92 -3.07 -1.49
C LEU A 43 13.24 -3.45 -2.80
N HIS A 44 12.87 -4.73 -2.94
CA HIS A 44 12.12 -5.22 -4.10
C HIS A 44 10.64 -5.28 -3.72
N ASN A 45 9.83 -4.57 -4.45
CA ASN A 45 8.38 -4.55 -4.32
C ASN A 45 7.76 -5.39 -5.43
N VAL A 46 6.82 -6.24 -5.06
CA VAL A 46 5.91 -6.94 -5.96
C VAL A 46 4.50 -6.69 -5.49
N TRP A 47 3.65 -6.13 -6.34
CA TRP A 47 2.25 -5.88 -6.04
C TRP A 47 1.37 -6.62 -7.04
N ARG A 48 0.35 -7.29 -6.54
CA ARG A 48 -0.68 -7.95 -7.32
C ARG A 48 -2.03 -7.32 -6.99
N PHE A 49 -2.62 -6.68 -7.96
CA PHE A 49 -3.86 -5.94 -7.79
C PHE A 49 -5.10 -6.83 -7.93
N ASP A 50 -6.18 -6.41 -7.33
CA ASP A 50 -7.49 -7.05 -7.48
C ASP A 50 -7.99 -7.01 -8.94
N GLU A 51 -8.95 -7.89 -9.26
CA GLU A 51 -9.45 -8.05 -10.62
C GLU A 51 -10.24 -6.82 -11.12
N VAL A 52 -10.90 -6.09 -10.21
CA VAL A 52 -11.72 -4.92 -10.59
C VAL A 52 -10.81 -3.78 -11.05
N PHE A 53 -9.80 -3.44 -10.23
CA PHE A 53 -8.80 -2.44 -10.60
C PHE A 53 -8.02 -2.87 -11.85
N SER A 54 -7.60 -4.13 -11.91
CA SER A 54 -6.87 -4.67 -13.05
C SER A 54 -7.67 -4.57 -14.35
N SER A 55 -8.97 -4.84 -14.30
CA SER A 55 -9.86 -4.69 -15.46
C SER A 55 -10.03 -3.24 -15.89
N SER A 56 -10.05 -2.29 -14.94
CA SER A 56 -10.10 -0.86 -15.27
C SER A 56 -8.82 -0.42 -15.99
N VAL A 57 -7.65 -0.86 -15.50
CA VAL A 57 -6.37 -0.57 -16.17
C VAL A 57 -6.32 -1.17 -17.57
N LEU A 58 -6.83 -2.40 -17.74
CA LEU A 58 -6.94 -3.00 -19.07
C LEU A 58 -7.78 -2.13 -20.00
N MET A 59 -8.97 -1.66 -19.56
CA MET A 59 -9.83 -0.82 -20.41
C MET A 59 -9.21 0.53 -20.75
N ASP A 60 -8.43 1.12 -19.82
CA ASP A 60 -7.84 2.44 -20.02
C ASP A 60 -6.60 2.42 -20.92
N PHE A 61 -5.85 1.30 -20.94
CA PHE A 61 -4.57 1.19 -21.63
C PHE A 61 -4.57 0.28 -22.86
N ASP A 62 -5.60 -0.55 -23.09
CA ASP A 62 -5.78 -1.35 -24.32
C ASP A 62 -6.18 -0.44 -25.50
N LYS A 63 -5.18 0.15 -26.15
CA LYS A 63 -5.38 1.11 -27.25
C LYS A 63 -5.88 0.46 -28.55
N ASN A 64 -5.52 -0.80 -28.76
CA ASN A 64 -5.88 -1.53 -29.97
C ASN A 64 -7.14 -2.37 -29.82
N THR A 65 -7.75 -2.37 -28.62
CA THR A 65 -9.01 -3.05 -28.28
C THR A 65 -8.98 -4.57 -28.51
N ASN A 66 -7.80 -5.18 -28.26
CA ASN A 66 -7.62 -6.62 -28.39
C ASN A 66 -7.91 -7.39 -27.07
N LEU A 67 -8.32 -6.70 -26.00
CA LEU A 67 -8.58 -7.21 -24.66
C LEU A 67 -7.35 -7.81 -23.97
N LYS A 68 -6.19 -7.26 -24.27
CA LYS A 68 -4.91 -7.59 -23.66
C LYS A 68 -4.10 -6.32 -23.48
N LEU A 69 -3.12 -6.35 -22.61
CA LEU A 69 -2.08 -5.33 -22.54
C LEU A 69 -0.84 -5.84 -23.25
N ASP A 70 -0.54 -5.29 -24.41
CA ASP A 70 0.67 -5.61 -25.17
C ASP A 70 1.92 -5.00 -24.50
N PRO A 71 3.15 -5.43 -24.81
CA PRO A 71 4.37 -4.95 -24.14
C PRO A 71 4.52 -3.42 -24.11
N GLU A 72 4.09 -2.72 -25.16
CA GLU A 72 4.15 -1.26 -25.24
C GLU A 72 3.12 -0.61 -24.29
N GLU A 73 1.93 -1.19 -24.17
CA GLU A 73 0.86 -0.73 -23.29
C GLU A 73 1.23 -0.99 -21.82
N LEU A 74 1.79 -2.17 -21.50
CA LEU A 74 2.35 -2.48 -20.19
C LEU A 74 3.45 -1.48 -19.78
N ALA A 75 4.34 -1.14 -20.71
CA ALA A 75 5.38 -0.15 -20.46
C ALA A 75 4.80 1.25 -20.19
N GLU A 76 3.70 1.61 -20.86
CA GLU A 76 3.01 2.88 -20.61
C GLU A 76 2.32 2.91 -19.25
N VAL A 77 1.69 1.81 -18.82
CA VAL A 77 1.18 1.67 -17.44
C VAL A 77 2.30 1.90 -16.43
N GLY A 78 3.44 1.20 -16.58
CA GLY A 78 4.58 1.34 -15.69
C GLY A 78 5.13 2.77 -15.62
N LYS A 79 5.22 3.46 -16.76
CA LYS A 79 5.64 4.87 -16.83
C LYS A 79 4.66 5.82 -16.15
N THR A 80 3.37 5.58 -16.32
CA THR A 80 2.31 6.37 -15.69
C THR A 80 2.38 6.24 -14.18
N VAL A 81 2.48 5.00 -13.66
CA VAL A 81 2.59 4.73 -12.23
C VAL A 81 3.89 5.30 -11.65
N LEU A 82 5.02 5.15 -12.37
CA LEU A 82 6.31 5.71 -11.96
C LEU A 82 6.23 7.23 -11.72
N THR A 83 5.45 7.94 -12.52
CA THR A 83 5.27 9.38 -12.37
C THR A 83 4.28 9.71 -11.25
N SER A 84 3.15 9.00 -11.19
CA SER A 84 2.07 9.28 -10.24
C SER A 84 2.45 8.98 -8.79
N LEU A 85 3.32 7.98 -8.53
CA LEU A 85 3.71 7.59 -7.19
C LEU A 85 4.94 8.34 -6.66
N GLU A 86 5.56 9.21 -7.45
CA GLU A 86 6.80 9.91 -7.05
C GLU A 86 6.60 10.75 -5.78
N GLU A 87 5.52 11.52 -5.70
CA GLU A 87 5.20 12.36 -4.55
C GLU A 87 4.84 11.57 -3.28
N PHE A 88 4.44 10.30 -3.43
CA PHE A 88 4.08 9.40 -2.33
C PHE A 88 5.20 8.43 -1.94
N GLY A 89 6.44 8.65 -2.43
CA GLY A 89 7.57 7.77 -2.13
C GLY A 89 7.34 6.32 -2.57
N TYR A 90 6.57 6.12 -3.64
CA TYR A 90 6.22 4.79 -4.17
C TYR A 90 5.57 3.88 -3.12
N TYR A 91 4.79 4.48 -2.21
CA TYR A 91 4.15 3.81 -1.08
C TYR A 91 5.10 2.99 -0.21
N THR A 92 6.41 3.17 -0.36
CA THR A 92 7.44 2.45 0.37
C THR A 92 8.03 3.34 1.46
N THR A 93 7.95 2.88 2.71
CA THR A 93 8.36 3.66 3.87
C THR A 93 9.52 3.01 4.59
N LEU A 94 10.49 3.82 4.96
CA LEU A 94 11.68 3.44 5.69
C LEU A 94 11.85 4.31 6.93
N SER A 95 12.33 3.73 8.03
CA SER A 95 12.85 4.53 9.14
C SER A 95 14.10 3.92 9.75
N ASP A 96 15.01 4.79 10.17
CA ASP A 96 16.21 4.47 10.94
C ASP A 96 16.08 5.09 12.34
N ASN A 97 16.02 4.23 13.38
CA ASN A 97 15.81 4.64 14.77
C ASN A 97 14.65 5.65 14.94
N GLY A 98 13.53 5.40 14.23
CA GLY A 98 12.33 6.22 14.25
C GLY A 98 12.39 7.49 13.38
N LYS A 99 13.51 7.76 12.70
CA LYS A 99 13.63 8.87 11.77
C LYS A 99 13.29 8.39 10.35
N PRO A 100 12.36 9.03 9.66
CA PRO A 100 12.05 8.69 8.27
C PRO A 100 13.29 8.79 7.37
N VAL A 101 13.44 7.79 6.49
CA VAL A 101 14.46 7.78 5.44
C VAL A 101 13.74 7.85 4.11
N GLN A 102 14.11 8.81 3.28
CA GLN A 102 13.55 8.94 1.93
C GLN A 102 14.02 7.80 1.04
N VAL A 103 13.22 7.48 0.04
CA VAL A 103 13.58 6.50 -1.00
C VAL A 103 13.97 7.20 -2.30
N THR A 104 14.79 6.54 -3.11
CA THR A 104 15.11 7.03 -4.46
C THR A 104 13.99 6.67 -5.43
N LYS A 105 13.89 7.39 -6.53
CA LYS A 105 13.03 7.00 -7.64
C LYS A 105 13.51 5.66 -8.21
N PRO A 106 12.61 4.67 -8.45
CA PRO A 106 12.95 3.47 -9.19
C PRO A 106 13.37 3.81 -10.62
N ASP A 107 14.27 3.05 -11.19
CA ASP A 107 14.65 3.22 -12.61
C ASP A 107 13.47 2.90 -13.53
N VAL A 108 12.67 1.88 -13.16
CA VAL A 108 11.51 1.42 -13.91
C VAL A 108 10.52 0.72 -12.97
N ILE A 109 9.23 0.83 -13.27
CA ILE A 109 8.20 -0.07 -12.75
C ILE A 109 7.82 -1.02 -13.90
N ASN A 110 8.23 -2.28 -13.77
CA ASN A 110 7.83 -3.33 -14.70
C ASN A 110 6.40 -3.75 -14.38
N VAL A 111 5.62 -3.97 -15.42
CA VAL A 111 4.21 -4.36 -15.31
C VAL A 111 3.98 -5.62 -16.11
N ASP A 112 3.16 -6.52 -15.57
CA ASP A 112 2.64 -7.70 -16.25
C ASP A 112 1.13 -7.79 -16.00
N TYR A 113 0.41 -8.46 -16.90
CA TYR A 113 -1.01 -8.72 -16.75
C TYR A 113 -1.26 -10.22 -16.95
N LYS A 114 -1.55 -10.91 -15.85
CA LYS A 114 -1.65 -12.35 -15.83
C LYS A 114 -2.88 -12.81 -15.06
N ASP A 115 -3.61 -13.76 -15.63
CA ASP A 115 -4.78 -14.40 -15.02
C ASP A 115 -5.84 -13.37 -14.55
N GLY A 116 -6.03 -12.27 -15.32
CA GLY A 116 -6.97 -11.21 -15.01
C GLY A 116 -6.47 -10.18 -13.97
N GLN A 117 -5.23 -10.27 -13.54
CA GLN A 117 -4.64 -9.42 -12.52
C GLN A 117 -3.40 -8.68 -13.02
N LEU A 118 -3.31 -7.41 -12.64
CA LEU A 118 -2.15 -6.57 -12.87
C LEU A 118 -1.08 -6.88 -11.81
N LEU A 119 0.16 -7.04 -12.26
CA LEU A 119 1.33 -7.20 -11.40
C LEU A 119 2.31 -6.07 -11.65
N MET A 120 2.89 -5.52 -10.59
CA MET A 120 3.94 -4.51 -10.66
C MET A 120 5.19 -4.97 -9.91
N PHE A 121 6.37 -4.70 -10.49
CA PHE A 121 7.67 -5.09 -9.95
C PHE A 121 8.62 -3.91 -10.05
N PHE A 122 9.21 -3.52 -8.93
CA PHE A 122 10.21 -2.46 -8.94
C PHE A 122 11.18 -2.58 -7.75
N ALA A 123 12.39 -2.07 -7.94
CA ALA A 123 13.39 -1.94 -6.90
C ALA A 123 13.56 -0.46 -6.52
N ILE A 124 13.74 -0.21 -5.24
CA ILE A 124 13.90 1.12 -4.67
C ILE A 124 15.02 1.10 -3.64
N LYS A 125 15.73 2.22 -3.48
CA LYS A 125 16.87 2.32 -2.55
C LYS A 125 16.61 3.38 -1.49
N PRO A 126 17.17 3.23 -0.29
CA PRO A 126 17.26 4.36 0.63
C PRO A 126 18.03 5.50 -0.02
N ALA A 127 17.54 6.74 0.09
CA ALA A 127 18.20 7.92 -0.48
C ALA A 127 19.50 8.28 0.25
N THR A 128 19.67 7.78 1.48
CA THR A 128 20.88 7.90 2.29
C THR A 128 21.29 6.54 2.84
N PRO A 129 22.59 6.31 3.12
CA PRO A 129 23.04 5.05 3.71
C PRO A 129 22.24 4.69 4.95
N MET A 130 21.74 3.45 4.99
CA MET A 130 20.92 2.92 6.10
C MET A 130 21.62 1.69 6.71
N PRO A 131 22.49 1.90 7.70
CA PRO A 131 23.31 0.81 8.26
C PRO A 131 22.45 -0.18 9.06
N LEU A 132 22.87 -1.43 9.06
CA LEU A 132 22.27 -2.51 9.85
C LEU A 132 22.61 -2.34 11.34
N LYS A 133 22.03 -1.29 11.97
CA LYS A 133 22.28 -0.90 13.36
C LYS A 133 21.02 -0.29 14.00
N GLY A 134 20.79 -0.63 15.27
CA GLY A 134 19.64 -0.07 16.01
C GLY A 134 18.30 -0.64 15.51
N LYS A 135 17.28 0.19 15.41
CA LYS A 135 15.93 -0.21 15.00
C LYS A 135 15.60 0.34 13.62
N LEU A 136 15.41 -0.55 12.65
CA LEU A 136 15.02 -0.22 11.29
C LEU A 136 13.56 -0.66 11.09
N THR A 137 12.80 0.12 10.32
CA THR A 137 11.41 -0.22 10.00
C THR A 137 11.17 -0.09 8.50
N PHE A 138 10.44 -1.04 7.94
CA PHE A 138 10.10 -1.11 6.52
C PHE A 138 8.62 -1.41 6.36
N GLY A 139 7.93 -0.70 5.49
CA GLY A 139 6.52 -0.90 5.23
C GLY A 139 6.12 -0.44 3.84
N VAL A 140 4.95 -0.89 3.42
CA VAL A 140 4.31 -0.46 2.17
C VAL A 140 2.88 -0.05 2.52
N TYR A 141 2.52 1.19 2.24
CA TYR A 141 1.14 1.67 2.42
C TYR A 141 0.91 2.96 1.63
N ASP A 142 -0.33 3.19 1.26
CA ASP A 142 -0.78 4.45 0.66
C ASP A 142 -1.16 5.44 1.78
N PRO A 143 -0.49 6.59 1.91
CA PRO A 143 -0.80 7.59 2.92
C PRO A 143 -2.20 8.21 2.75
N THR A 144 -2.81 8.09 1.58
CA THR A 144 -4.14 8.62 1.27
C THR A 144 -5.27 7.62 1.53
N LEU A 145 -4.97 6.36 1.87
CA LEU A 145 -5.91 5.25 1.98
C LEU A 145 -6.72 4.96 0.69
N TYR A 146 -6.36 5.53 -0.45
CA TYR A 146 -7.02 5.23 -1.71
C TYR A 146 -6.78 3.77 -2.13
N ALA A 147 -5.55 3.29 -1.90
CA ALA A 147 -5.18 1.90 -2.09
C ALA A 147 -4.92 1.20 -0.73
N SER A 148 -5.50 0.02 -0.56
CA SER A 148 -5.14 -0.92 0.50
C SER A 148 -4.07 -1.87 -0.05
N ILE A 149 -2.84 -1.67 0.38
CA ILE A 149 -1.72 -2.53 0.02
C ILE A 149 -1.29 -3.26 1.29
N ASP A 150 -1.45 -4.58 1.35
CA ASP A 150 -1.07 -5.38 2.50
C ASP A 150 -0.38 -6.68 2.09
N PHE A 151 0.31 -7.29 3.04
CA PHE A 151 1.00 -8.56 2.86
C PHE A 151 0.04 -9.71 3.24
N PRO A 152 -0.26 -10.66 2.34
CA PRO A 152 -1.15 -11.78 2.65
C PRO A 152 -0.69 -12.62 3.84
N SER A 153 0.63 -12.71 4.05
CA SER A 153 1.22 -13.39 5.19
C SER A 153 2.55 -12.75 5.60
N ASP A 154 3.05 -13.12 6.79
CA ASP A 154 4.37 -12.67 7.26
C ASP A 154 5.53 -13.17 6.37
N LYS A 155 5.28 -14.21 5.56
CA LYS A 155 6.26 -14.75 4.59
C LYS A 155 6.43 -13.86 3.36
N ASP A 156 5.54 -12.89 3.18
CA ASP A 156 5.60 -11.93 2.07
C ASP A 156 6.48 -10.71 2.39
N VAL A 157 7.01 -10.63 3.62
CA VAL A 157 8.06 -9.66 3.99
C VAL A 157 9.33 -10.41 4.34
N VAL A 158 10.36 -10.32 3.50
CA VAL A 158 11.53 -11.18 3.54
C VAL A 158 12.81 -10.36 3.71
N LEU A 159 13.69 -10.82 4.61
CA LEU A 159 15.05 -10.32 4.74
C LEU A 159 15.98 -11.15 3.86
N MET A 160 16.66 -10.51 2.89
CA MET A 160 17.54 -11.14 1.92
C MET A 160 18.99 -10.71 2.14
N GLY A 161 19.93 -11.68 2.11
CA GLY A 161 21.35 -11.42 2.35
C GLY A 161 21.75 -11.58 3.80
N ASP A 162 22.89 -10.97 4.18
CA ASP A 162 23.46 -11.11 5.52
C ASP A 162 23.02 -9.96 6.44
N PHE A 163 22.02 -10.22 7.25
CA PHE A 163 21.57 -9.31 8.31
C PHE A 163 22.39 -9.42 9.61
N GLY A 164 23.41 -10.27 9.63
CA GLY A 164 24.33 -10.40 10.75
C GLY A 164 23.61 -10.73 12.06
N ARG A 165 23.70 -9.80 13.04
CA ARG A 165 23.08 -9.94 14.37
C ARG A 165 21.71 -9.29 14.48
N CYS A 166 21.10 -8.92 13.35
CA CYS A 166 19.76 -8.34 13.33
C CYS A 166 18.67 -9.41 13.46
N LYS A 167 17.56 -9.04 14.06
CA LYS A 167 16.34 -9.86 14.14
C LYS A 167 15.19 -9.08 13.54
N GLY A 168 14.49 -9.68 12.60
CA GLY A 168 13.27 -9.14 12.02
C GLY A 168 12.01 -9.72 12.67
N ALA A 169 10.97 -8.91 12.77
CA ALA A 169 9.62 -9.31 13.15
C ALA A 169 8.60 -8.52 12.31
N VAL A 170 7.60 -9.22 11.79
CA VAL A 170 6.46 -8.58 11.13
C VAL A 170 5.48 -8.13 12.21
N VAL A 171 5.09 -6.87 12.15
CA VAL A 171 4.10 -6.26 13.04
C VAL A 171 2.85 -5.97 12.23
N ARG A 172 1.73 -6.58 12.63
CA ARG A 172 0.39 -6.38 12.06
C ARG A 172 -0.47 -5.65 13.08
N PRO A 173 -0.75 -4.36 12.89
CA PRO A 173 -1.70 -3.67 13.75
C PRO A 173 -3.10 -4.29 13.61
N ASP A 174 -3.77 -4.46 14.74
CA ASP A 174 -5.19 -4.82 14.75
C ASP A 174 -6.03 -3.56 14.52
N PRO A 175 -6.85 -3.49 13.45
CA PRO A 175 -7.58 -2.29 13.10
C PRO A 175 -8.54 -1.80 14.19
N ASP A 176 -9.20 -2.71 14.90
CA ASP A 176 -10.14 -2.33 15.95
C ASP A 176 -9.42 -1.70 17.14
N THR A 177 -8.26 -2.23 17.49
CA THR A 177 -7.38 -1.67 18.52
C THR A 177 -6.87 -0.30 18.10
N VAL A 178 -6.38 -0.15 16.86
CA VAL A 178 -5.90 1.14 16.33
C VAL A 178 -7.01 2.19 16.39
N ILE A 179 -8.21 1.87 15.95
CA ILE A 179 -9.37 2.78 16.01
C ILE A 179 -9.71 3.13 17.46
N ALA A 180 -9.75 2.13 18.34
CA ALA A 180 -10.10 2.34 19.75
C ALA A 180 -9.11 3.25 20.47
N GLU A 181 -7.82 3.15 20.19
CA GLU A 181 -6.76 3.96 20.79
C GLU A 181 -6.67 5.37 20.20
N ASN A 182 -7.16 5.59 18.96
CA ASN A 182 -7.02 6.84 18.22
C ASN A 182 -8.37 7.51 17.90
N LYS A 183 -9.42 7.28 18.68
CA LYS A 183 -10.79 7.78 18.44
C LYS A 183 -10.90 9.30 18.25
N SER A 184 -9.99 10.07 18.82
CA SER A 184 -9.99 11.53 18.71
C SER A 184 -9.46 12.03 17.36
N THR A 185 -8.70 11.22 16.65
CA THR A 185 -8.07 11.55 15.36
C THR A 185 -8.64 10.76 14.20
N LEU A 186 -8.98 9.48 14.41
CA LEU A 186 -9.62 8.61 13.43
C LEU A 186 -11.15 8.80 13.50
N THR A 187 -11.61 9.95 13.06
CA THR A 187 -13.04 10.33 13.02
C THR A 187 -13.66 9.96 11.66
N ASP A 188 -14.98 10.04 11.55
CA ASP A 188 -15.66 9.88 10.26
C ASP A 188 -15.13 10.85 9.20
N ALA A 189 -14.73 12.06 9.60
CA ALA A 189 -14.12 13.05 8.71
C ALA A 189 -12.79 12.55 8.14
N PHE A 190 -11.96 11.87 8.95
CA PHE A 190 -10.72 11.25 8.50
C PHE A 190 -10.98 10.16 7.45
N PHE A 191 -11.94 9.25 7.70
CA PHE A 191 -12.24 8.17 6.76
C PHE A 191 -12.91 8.65 5.47
N ASN A 192 -13.53 9.84 5.48
CA ASN A 192 -14.09 10.45 4.28
C ASN A 192 -13.04 11.23 3.46
N ASP A 193 -12.03 11.80 4.12
CA ASP A 193 -10.90 12.50 3.49
C ASP A 193 -9.62 12.29 4.33
N PRO A 194 -8.89 11.18 4.10
CA PRO A 194 -7.67 10.87 4.83
C PRO A 194 -6.46 11.69 4.37
N THR A 195 -6.60 12.51 3.32
CA THR A 195 -5.49 13.26 2.73
C THR A 195 -4.87 14.24 3.73
N GLY A 196 -3.54 14.32 3.70
CA GLY A 196 -2.78 15.28 4.51
C GLY A 196 -2.53 14.91 5.96
N THR A 197 -3.01 13.75 6.45
CA THR A 197 -2.85 13.36 7.86
C THR A 197 -1.83 12.25 8.11
N ASP A 198 -1.49 11.45 7.09
CA ASP A 198 -0.61 10.25 7.17
C ASP A 198 -0.93 9.33 8.37
N MET A 199 -2.24 9.21 8.69
CA MET A 199 -2.71 8.32 9.76
C MET A 199 -2.83 6.86 9.29
N SER A 200 -2.84 6.61 7.98
CA SER A 200 -2.85 5.28 7.36
C SER A 200 -1.69 4.39 7.84
N LYS A 201 -0.55 4.98 8.18
CA LYS A 201 0.60 4.27 8.77
C LYS A 201 0.27 3.49 10.05
N LEU A 202 -0.76 3.89 10.79
CA LEU A 202 -1.18 3.19 12.01
C LEU A 202 -1.74 1.80 11.71
N PHE A 203 -2.31 1.62 10.53
CA PHE A 203 -2.90 0.35 10.07
C PHE A 203 -1.90 -0.51 9.29
N ALA A 204 -0.79 0.08 8.85
CA ALA A 204 0.15 -0.59 7.94
C ALA A 204 0.91 -1.74 8.61
N THR A 205 0.87 -2.90 7.97
CA THR A 205 1.78 -4.01 8.28
C THR A 205 3.22 -3.60 7.95
N ARG A 206 4.16 -3.92 8.84
CA ARG A 206 5.56 -3.51 8.69
C ARG A 206 6.53 -4.55 9.20
N MET A 207 7.74 -4.58 8.63
CA MET A 207 8.89 -5.30 9.17
C MET A 207 9.65 -4.39 10.13
N GLU A 208 9.82 -4.82 11.37
CA GLU A 208 10.71 -4.20 12.33
C GLU A 208 11.99 -5.04 12.47
N VAL A 209 13.13 -4.45 12.21
CA VAL A 209 14.44 -5.10 12.32
C VAL A 209 15.23 -4.45 13.43
N THR A 210 15.67 -5.24 14.40
CA THR A 210 16.51 -4.79 15.51
C THR A 210 17.90 -5.38 15.39
N CYS A 211 18.90 -4.53 15.26
CA CYS A 211 20.32 -4.86 15.11
C CYS A 211 21.10 -4.52 16.39
N LYS A 212 22.03 -5.42 16.80
CA LYS A 212 22.91 -5.24 17.97
C LYS A 212 24.26 -4.68 17.57
#